data_40581b1f34928753d741b94e87bd0092
#
_entry.id   40581b1f34928753d741b94e87bd0092
#
_cell.length_a   1.000
_cell.length_b   1.000
_cell.length_c   1.000
_cell.angle_alpha   90.00
_cell.angle_beta   90.00
_cell.angle_gamma   90.00
#
_symmetry.space_group_name_H-M   'P 1'
#
loop_
_entity.id
_entity.type
_entity.pdbx_description
1 polymer ?
#
loop_
_entity_poly.entity_id
_entity_poly.type
_entity_poly.pdbx_seq_one_letter_code
_entity_poly.pdbx_strand_id
1 'polypeptide(L)'
;MDIQVPDIGDFSEVPVVSVLVSVGDTVAAEDPLIEIESDKATMEVPSPAAGVVKEIKVAEGDNVSEGSVILVLEASGAEAAPKAAAPAAPQAVAATGTATGAGDVHAEVVVLGSGPGGYTAAFRAADLGKKVVLIEKDNSLGGVCLNVGCIPSKALLHSAKVITEAEEMGDHGISFAKPEVDLDKLRGWKESVVNQLTGGLSGLAKARKVQVVNGYGSFVGPNMIEVDNDGAKSTVSFDQCVIAAGSEPVTLPFIPHDDPRVIDSTGALELEDVPERLLVLGGGIIGLEMATVYDALGSKVTIVEFMDQIIPGADKDVVKPLHKRIEGRYEA
;
A
#
# COMPACT_ATOMS: atom_id res chain seq x y z
N MET A 1 8.14 29.94 -20.97
CA MET A 1 8.52 28.53 -21.20
C MET A 1 7.30 27.81 -21.70
N ASP A 2 7.39 27.16 -22.86
CA ASP A 2 6.27 26.36 -23.38
C ASP A 2 6.23 25.03 -22.63
N ILE A 3 5.07 24.65 -22.13
CA ILE A 3 4.82 23.38 -21.46
C ILE A 3 4.18 22.45 -22.47
N GLN A 4 4.75 21.26 -22.60
CA GLN A 4 4.32 20.25 -23.56
C GLN A 4 3.80 19.00 -22.83
N VAL A 5 2.93 18.26 -23.50
CA VAL A 5 2.50 16.94 -23.04
C VAL A 5 3.72 16.02 -23.00
N PRO A 6 4.03 15.39 -21.85
CA PRO A 6 5.13 14.44 -21.73
C PRO A 6 4.86 13.16 -22.53
N ASP A 7 5.81 12.23 -22.52
CA ASP A 7 5.60 10.88 -23.05
C ASP A 7 4.42 10.21 -22.35
N ILE A 8 3.37 9.97 -23.13
CA ILE A 8 2.13 9.30 -22.71
C ILE A 8 2.02 7.86 -23.24
N GLY A 9 3.15 7.29 -23.69
CA GLY A 9 3.22 5.94 -24.26
C GLY A 9 2.68 5.87 -25.68
N ASP A 10 2.11 4.72 -26.06
CA ASP A 10 1.65 4.46 -27.45
C ASP A 10 0.35 5.21 -27.83
N PHE A 11 -0.06 6.25 -27.08
CA PHE A 11 -1.28 6.99 -27.32
C PHE A 11 -1.02 8.26 -28.14
N SER A 12 -1.87 8.50 -29.12
CA SER A 12 -1.90 9.73 -29.93
C SER A 12 -3.33 10.25 -30.03
N GLU A 13 -3.47 11.58 -30.15
CA GLU A 13 -4.78 12.25 -30.25
C GLU A 13 -5.72 11.97 -29.05
N VAL A 14 -5.20 12.15 -27.82
CA VAL A 14 -5.94 11.95 -26.57
C VAL A 14 -6.74 13.20 -26.25
N PRO A 15 -8.06 13.12 -25.95
CA PRO A 15 -8.87 14.28 -25.63
C PRO A 15 -8.52 14.89 -24.27
N VAL A 16 -8.48 16.22 -24.20
CA VAL A 16 -8.42 16.98 -22.94
C VAL A 16 -9.80 16.97 -22.30
N VAL A 17 -9.89 16.41 -21.10
CA VAL A 17 -11.15 16.30 -20.33
C VAL A 17 -11.39 17.57 -19.51
N SER A 18 -10.31 18.10 -18.92
CA SER A 18 -10.40 19.27 -18.06
C SER A 18 -9.12 20.09 -18.11
N VAL A 19 -9.26 21.42 -17.99
CA VAL A 19 -8.14 22.36 -17.81
C VAL A 19 -8.20 22.87 -16.37
N LEU A 20 -7.21 22.48 -15.56
CA LEU A 20 -7.20 22.65 -14.11
C LEU A 20 -6.65 23.99 -13.65
N VAL A 21 -6.14 24.82 -14.58
CA VAL A 21 -5.51 26.12 -14.29
C VAL A 21 -6.09 27.23 -15.17
N SER A 22 -5.98 28.47 -14.69
CA SER A 22 -6.42 29.67 -15.41
C SER A 22 -5.24 30.58 -15.70
N VAL A 23 -5.38 31.44 -16.72
CA VAL A 23 -4.37 32.47 -17.02
C VAL A 23 -4.21 33.43 -15.83
N GLY A 24 -2.98 33.56 -15.34
CA GLY A 24 -2.64 34.34 -14.15
C GLY A 24 -2.42 33.48 -12.89
N ASP A 25 -2.77 32.20 -12.91
CA ASP A 25 -2.53 31.32 -11.77
C ASP A 25 -1.02 31.07 -11.58
N THR A 26 -0.62 30.95 -10.31
CA THR A 26 0.74 30.55 -9.95
C THR A 26 0.73 29.05 -9.67
N VAL A 27 1.54 28.31 -10.41
CA VAL A 27 1.69 26.86 -10.27
C VAL A 27 3.09 26.51 -9.76
N ALA A 28 3.17 25.48 -8.95
CA ALA A 28 4.42 24.87 -8.53
C ALA A 28 4.84 23.76 -9.52
N ALA A 29 6.08 23.27 -9.42
CA ALA A 29 6.46 22.05 -10.10
C ALA A 29 5.60 20.90 -9.58
N GLU A 30 5.21 19.98 -10.47
CA GLU A 30 4.32 18.84 -10.22
C GLU A 30 2.84 19.19 -9.97
N ASP A 31 2.42 20.46 -10.00
CA ASP A 31 0.99 20.80 -9.94
C ASP A 31 0.30 20.36 -11.25
N PRO A 32 -0.90 19.73 -11.18
CA PRO A 32 -1.62 19.28 -12.36
C PRO A 32 -2.14 20.48 -13.18
N LEU A 33 -1.95 20.43 -14.50
CA LEU A 33 -2.29 21.51 -15.43
C LEU A 33 -3.55 21.20 -16.26
N ILE A 34 -3.61 19.99 -16.80
CA ILE A 34 -4.75 19.48 -17.57
C ILE A 34 -4.96 18.01 -17.25
N GLU A 35 -6.18 17.53 -17.46
CA GLU A 35 -6.52 16.11 -17.50
C GLU A 35 -6.77 15.66 -18.94
N ILE A 36 -6.20 14.51 -19.30
CA ILE A 36 -6.39 13.86 -20.60
C ILE A 36 -6.96 12.45 -20.38
N GLU A 37 -7.82 11.99 -21.27
CA GLU A 37 -8.47 10.68 -21.16
C GLU A 37 -8.06 9.78 -22.31
N SER A 38 -7.45 8.64 -21.99
CA SER A 38 -7.18 7.56 -22.93
C SER A 38 -8.22 6.45 -22.82
N ASP A 39 -8.26 5.53 -23.75
CA ASP A 39 -9.17 4.35 -23.72
C ASP A 39 -9.08 3.51 -22.46
N LYS A 40 -8.06 3.73 -21.62
CA LYS A 40 -7.77 2.89 -20.42
C LYS A 40 -7.74 3.67 -19.12
N ALA A 41 -7.47 4.97 -19.12
CA ALA A 41 -7.37 5.77 -17.90
C ALA A 41 -7.39 7.28 -18.20
N THR A 42 -7.86 8.05 -17.22
CA THR A 42 -7.64 9.51 -17.12
C THR A 42 -6.27 9.76 -16.51
N MET A 43 -5.50 10.67 -17.08
CA MET A 43 -4.16 11.03 -16.63
C MET A 43 -4.04 12.55 -16.48
N GLU A 44 -3.38 12.98 -15.41
CA GLU A 44 -3.04 14.39 -15.20
C GLU A 44 -1.67 14.70 -15.84
N VAL A 45 -1.56 15.86 -16.49
CA VAL A 45 -0.29 16.37 -17.01
C VAL A 45 0.27 17.37 -16.00
N PRO A 46 1.38 17.04 -15.30
CA PRO A 46 1.96 17.90 -14.28
C PRO A 46 2.82 19.02 -14.87
N SER A 47 2.98 20.11 -14.13
CA SER A 47 3.89 21.20 -14.48
C SER A 47 5.35 20.79 -14.26
N PRO A 48 6.25 20.93 -15.24
CA PRO A 48 7.67 20.61 -15.05
C PRO A 48 8.43 21.67 -14.24
N ALA A 49 7.82 22.86 -13.99
CA ALA A 49 8.46 23.95 -13.27
C ALA A 49 7.45 24.87 -12.60
N ALA A 50 7.88 25.60 -11.56
CA ALA A 50 7.08 26.67 -10.96
C ALA A 50 7.05 27.91 -11.85
N GLY A 51 5.87 28.56 -11.93
CA GLY A 51 5.69 29.77 -12.74
C GLY A 51 4.28 30.32 -12.68
N VAL A 52 4.04 31.39 -13.43
CA VAL A 52 2.69 31.98 -13.61
C VAL A 52 2.20 31.59 -15.00
N VAL A 53 0.97 31.11 -15.07
CA VAL A 53 0.31 30.75 -16.34
C VAL A 53 0.07 32.02 -17.16
N LYS A 54 0.75 32.14 -18.29
CA LYS A 54 0.63 33.29 -19.17
C LYS A 54 -0.42 33.12 -20.26
N GLU A 55 -0.50 31.94 -20.83
CA GLU A 55 -1.40 31.61 -21.93
C GLU A 55 -1.70 30.11 -21.88
N ILE A 56 -2.98 29.75 -22.10
CA ILE A 56 -3.43 28.37 -22.25
C ILE A 56 -3.73 28.16 -23.74
N LYS A 57 -3.16 27.09 -24.32
CA LYS A 57 -3.22 26.82 -25.76
C LYS A 57 -4.14 25.66 -26.12
N VAL A 58 -4.76 25.04 -25.14
CA VAL A 58 -5.70 23.92 -25.31
C VAL A 58 -7.00 24.20 -24.54
N ALA A 59 -8.11 23.66 -25.02
CA ALA A 59 -9.41 23.74 -24.36
C ALA A 59 -9.94 22.33 -24.11
N GLU A 60 -10.96 22.21 -23.25
CA GLU A 60 -11.69 20.95 -23.06
C GLU A 60 -12.27 20.46 -24.40
N GLY A 61 -12.01 19.19 -24.71
CA GLY A 61 -12.39 18.53 -25.97
C GLY A 61 -11.35 18.60 -27.07
N ASP A 62 -10.24 19.33 -26.90
CA ASP A 62 -9.14 19.33 -27.86
C ASP A 62 -8.34 18.00 -27.76
N ASN A 63 -7.85 17.52 -28.91
CA ASN A 63 -6.97 16.35 -28.92
C ASN A 63 -5.51 16.77 -28.82
N VAL A 64 -4.76 16.12 -27.93
CA VAL A 64 -3.34 16.34 -27.73
C VAL A 64 -2.56 15.03 -27.90
N SER A 65 -1.30 15.18 -28.32
CA SER A 65 -0.32 14.08 -28.44
C SER A 65 0.94 14.45 -27.69
N GLU A 66 1.85 13.51 -27.52
CA GLU A 66 3.20 13.79 -26.99
C GLU A 66 3.84 14.99 -27.72
N GLY A 67 4.40 15.93 -26.96
CA GLY A 67 5.03 17.14 -27.47
C GLY A 67 4.04 18.27 -27.84
N SER A 68 2.72 18.09 -27.75
CA SER A 68 1.73 19.15 -27.95
C SER A 68 1.91 20.23 -26.89
N VAL A 69 2.01 21.51 -27.30
CA VAL A 69 2.12 22.63 -26.35
C VAL A 69 0.75 22.93 -25.75
N ILE A 70 0.62 22.79 -24.45
CA ILE A 70 -0.64 22.95 -23.70
C ILE A 70 -0.79 24.36 -23.08
N LEU A 71 0.30 24.93 -22.59
CA LEU A 71 0.28 26.29 -22.03
C LEU A 71 1.68 26.91 -22.01
N VAL A 72 1.75 28.22 -21.71
CA VAL A 72 2.98 28.97 -21.56
C VAL A 72 3.11 29.45 -20.12
N LEU A 73 4.23 29.10 -19.46
CA LEU A 73 4.58 29.61 -18.14
C LEU A 73 5.62 30.75 -18.27
N GLU A 74 5.40 31.79 -17.48
CA GLU A 74 6.42 32.79 -17.21
C GLU A 74 7.16 32.43 -15.93
N ALA A 75 8.47 32.15 -16.03
CA ALA A 75 9.26 31.79 -14.86
C ALA A 75 9.28 32.94 -13.87
N SER A 76 8.61 32.81 -12.74
CA SER A 76 8.69 33.78 -11.67
C SER A 76 9.96 33.50 -10.86
N GLY A 77 10.88 34.44 -10.86
CA GLY A 77 12.02 34.45 -9.94
C GLY A 77 11.63 34.84 -8.52
N ALA A 78 10.50 34.36 -8.02
CA ALA A 78 9.99 34.65 -6.69
C ALA A 78 10.05 33.38 -5.81
N GLU A 79 10.81 33.50 -4.77
CA GLU A 79 10.87 32.67 -3.58
C GLU A 79 9.48 32.25 -3.12
N ALA A 80 9.23 30.96 -3.04
CA ALA A 80 7.93 30.37 -2.68
C ALA A 80 7.46 30.88 -1.32
N ALA A 81 6.27 31.46 -1.28
CA ALA A 81 5.55 31.68 -0.03
C ALA A 81 5.18 30.33 0.61
N PRO A 82 5.27 30.17 1.93
CA PRO A 82 5.14 28.86 2.56
C PRO A 82 3.68 28.40 2.54
N LYS A 83 3.39 27.38 1.71
CA LYS A 83 2.19 26.55 1.83
C LYS A 83 2.26 25.84 3.19
N ALA A 84 1.18 25.81 3.94
CA ALA A 84 1.10 25.17 5.26
C ALA A 84 1.76 23.79 5.21
N ALA A 85 2.74 23.58 6.08
CA ALA A 85 3.62 22.43 6.09
C ALA A 85 2.82 21.14 6.26
N ALA A 86 2.88 20.29 5.25
CA ALA A 86 2.91 18.85 5.50
C ALA A 86 4.04 18.57 6.51
N PRO A 87 3.89 17.63 7.44
CA PRO A 87 4.94 17.36 8.42
C PRO A 87 6.26 17.13 7.66
N ALA A 88 7.24 17.97 7.97
CA ALA A 88 8.53 17.96 7.31
C ALA A 88 9.08 16.54 7.29
N ALA A 89 9.34 16.02 6.10
CA ALA A 89 10.21 14.87 5.96
C ALA A 89 11.48 15.18 6.76
N PRO A 90 11.94 14.26 7.64
CA PRO A 90 13.14 14.51 8.41
C PRO A 90 14.26 14.85 7.44
N GLN A 91 14.83 16.05 7.60
CA GLN A 91 15.99 16.46 6.84
C GLN A 91 17.03 15.36 7.00
N ALA A 92 17.50 14.83 5.88
CA ALA A 92 18.64 13.92 5.87
C ALA A 92 19.79 14.64 6.57
N VAL A 93 20.02 14.30 7.82
CA VAL A 93 21.24 14.70 8.53
C VAL A 93 22.33 14.01 7.74
N ALA A 94 23.16 14.78 7.05
CA ALA A 94 24.33 14.24 6.41
C ALA A 94 25.12 13.51 7.50
N ALA A 95 25.12 12.18 7.46
CA ALA A 95 25.90 11.37 8.37
C ALA A 95 27.37 11.57 8.03
N THR A 96 27.98 12.57 8.66
CA THR A 96 29.43 12.74 8.67
C THR A 96 29.99 11.81 9.73
N GLY A 97 30.15 10.58 9.37
CA GLY A 97 30.77 9.56 10.19
C GLY A 97 31.02 8.32 9.36
N THR A 98 32.22 8.23 8.77
CA THR A 98 32.73 6.94 8.30
C THR A 98 32.87 6.04 9.51
N ALA A 99 31.88 5.17 9.73
CA ALA A 99 32.03 4.07 10.70
C ALA A 99 33.10 3.12 10.15
N THR A 100 34.30 3.19 10.69
CA THR A 100 35.41 2.27 10.42
C THR A 100 35.24 0.99 11.23
N GLY A 101 34.15 0.27 10.99
CA GLY A 101 33.96 -1.10 11.42
C GLY A 101 33.66 -1.91 10.18
N ALA A 102 34.51 -2.91 9.85
CA ALA A 102 34.18 -3.89 8.85
C ALA A 102 33.06 -4.76 9.42
N GLY A 103 31.83 -4.58 8.98
CA GLY A 103 30.76 -5.56 9.20
C GLY A 103 31.07 -6.86 8.47
N ASP A 104 30.45 -7.95 8.87
CA ASP A 104 30.57 -9.23 8.19
C ASP A 104 30.15 -9.12 6.70
N VAL A 105 29.20 -8.21 6.44
CA VAL A 105 28.71 -7.85 5.11
C VAL A 105 28.68 -6.32 4.96
N HIS A 106 29.04 -5.82 3.79
CA HIS A 106 28.90 -4.40 3.45
C HIS A 106 27.94 -4.21 2.27
N ALA A 107 27.01 -3.27 2.39
CA ALA A 107 26.05 -2.85 1.38
C ALA A 107 26.21 -1.38 1.01
N GLU A 108 26.03 -1.01 -0.26
CA GLU A 108 25.82 0.39 -0.63
C GLU A 108 24.45 0.87 -0.12
N VAL A 109 23.43 0.00 -0.22
CA VAL A 109 22.09 0.25 0.32
C VAL A 109 21.65 -0.95 1.14
N VAL A 110 21.37 -0.73 2.43
CA VAL A 110 20.69 -1.70 3.26
C VAL A 110 19.21 -1.34 3.35
N VAL A 111 18.35 -2.33 3.27
CA VAL A 111 16.91 -2.17 3.48
C VAL A 111 16.49 -3.03 4.67
N LEU A 112 15.89 -2.41 5.69
CA LEU A 112 15.41 -3.08 6.89
C LEU A 112 13.91 -3.33 6.76
N GLY A 113 13.54 -4.60 6.62
CA GLY A 113 12.17 -5.08 6.38
C GLY A 113 11.87 -5.34 4.91
N SER A 114 11.21 -6.46 4.62
CA SER A 114 10.89 -6.93 3.27
C SER A 114 9.41 -6.79 2.89
N GLY A 115 8.65 -5.96 3.57
CA GLY A 115 7.28 -5.60 3.18
C GLY A 115 7.25 -4.84 1.84
N PRO A 116 6.07 -4.41 1.34
CA PRO A 116 5.94 -3.75 0.03
C PRO A 116 6.87 -2.55 -0.16
N GLY A 117 7.04 -1.72 0.84
CA GLY A 117 8.01 -0.61 0.78
C GLY A 117 9.46 -1.12 0.70
N GLY A 118 9.79 -2.16 1.46
CA GLY A 118 11.14 -2.70 1.55
C GLY A 118 11.59 -3.43 0.30
N TYR A 119 10.85 -4.44 -0.17
CA TYR A 119 11.27 -5.17 -1.37
C TYR A 119 11.26 -4.26 -2.61
N THR A 120 10.32 -3.31 -2.70
CA THR A 120 10.28 -2.34 -3.80
C THR A 120 11.55 -1.47 -3.80
N ALA A 121 11.93 -0.93 -2.63
CA ALA A 121 13.16 -0.14 -2.50
C ALA A 121 14.41 -0.96 -2.82
N ALA A 122 14.50 -2.19 -2.27
CA ALA A 122 15.63 -3.08 -2.49
C ALA A 122 15.79 -3.45 -3.98
N PHE A 123 14.70 -3.81 -4.65
CA PHE A 123 14.73 -4.18 -6.05
C PHE A 123 15.08 -2.99 -6.94
N ARG A 124 14.50 -1.82 -6.63
CA ARG A 124 14.83 -0.61 -7.39
C ARG A 124 16.29 -0.19 -7.22
N ALA A 125 16.83 -0.25 -6.01
CA ALA A 125 18.25 0.03 -5.77
C ALA A 125 19.16 -0.94 -6.54
N ALA A 126 18.80 -2.24 -6.54
CA ALA A 126 19.53 -3.25 -7.31
C ALA A 126 19.45 -3.04 -8.83
N ASP A 127 18.26 -2.67 -9.36
CA ASP A 127 18.06 -2.34 -10.77
C ASP A 127 18.89 -1.09 -11.19
N LEU A 128 19.19 -0.18 -10.25
CA LEU A 128 20.09 0.95 -10.42
C LEU A 128 21.57 0.58 -10.23
N GLY A 129 21.91 -0.70 -10.13
CA GLY A 129 23.28 -1.21 -10.04
C GLY A 129 23.91 -1.15 -8.66
N LYS A 130 23.12 -0.89 -7.59
CA LYS A 130 23.64 -0.86 -6.23
C LYS A 130 23.83 -2.25 -5.65
N LYS A 131 24.84 -2.40 -4.77
CA LYS A 131 24.98 -3.58 -3.91
C LYS A 131 24.00 -3.48 -2.75
N VAL A 132 22.97 -4.32 -2.77
CA VAL A 132 21.84 -4.24 -1.83
C VAL A 132 21.84 -5.43 -0.87
N VAL A 133 21.64 -5.13 0.41
CA VAL A 133 21.30 -6.11 1.45
C VAL A 133 19.87 -5.82 1.94
N LEU A 134 19.03 -6.84 1.96
CA LEU A 134 17.67 -6.81 2.50
C LEU A 134 17.64 -7.64 3.78
N ILE A 135 17.35 -7.00 4.91
CA ILE A 135 17.25 -7.65 6.21
C ILE A 135 15.78 -7.93 6.50
N GLU A 136 15.44 -9.19 6.81
CA GLU A 136 14.09 -9.61 7.13
C GLU A 136 14.07 -10.56 8.33
N LYS A 137 13.20 -10.25 9.32
CA LYS A 137 13.08 -11.05 10.55
C LYS A 137 12.37 -12.39 10.31
N ASP A 138 11.44 -12.41 9.38
CA ASP A 138 10.64 -13.58 9.07
C ASP A 138 11.32 -14.45 8.00
N ASN A 139 10.95 -15.74 7.95
CA ASN A 139 11.52 -16.68 6.98
C ASN A 139 11.01 -16.45 5.56
N SER A 140 10.02 -15.61 5.38
CA SER A 140 9.37 -15.31 4.10
C SER A 140 9.43 -13.82 3.79
N LEU A 141 9.78 -13.46 2.56
CA LEU A 141 9.71 -12.08 2.09
C LEU A 141 8.25 -11.64 1.89
N GLY A 142 8.01 -10.32 1.91
CA GLY A 142 6.71 -9.74 1.64
C GLY A 142 6.07 -9.05 2.84
N GLY A 143 6.65 -9.22 4.03
CA GLY A 143 6.20 -8.60 5.28
C GLY A 143 4.73 -8.92 5.61
N VAL A 144 4.11 -8.06 6.41
CA VAL A 144 2.71 -8.20 6.83
C VAL A 144 1.76 -8.31 5.62
N CYS A 145 1.93 -7.48 4.60
CA CYS A 145 1.01 -7.43 3.47
C CYS A 145 0.84 -8.79 2.77
N LEU A 146 1.96 -9.47 2.43
CA LEU A 146 1.88 -10.72 1.69
C LEU A 146 1.57 -11.91 2.60
N ASN A 147 2.11 -11.93 3.81
CA ASN A 147 2.03 -13.11 4.67
C ASN A 147 0.76 -13.13 5.53
N VAL A 148 0.41 -12.01 6.17
CA VAL A 148 -0.64 -11.93 7.17
C VAL A 148 -1.52 -10.66 7.03
N GLY A 149 -1.67 -10.14 5.81
CA GLY A 149 -2.42 -8.90 5.54
C GLY A 149 -3.15 -8.93 4.21
N CYS A 150 -2.75 -8.07 3.29
CA CYS A 150 -3.49 -7.79 2.04
C CYS A 150 -3.77 -9.05 1.20
N ILE A 151 -2.78 -9.91 1.03
CA ILE A 151 -2.92 -11.06 0.12
C ILE A 151 -3.87 -12.13 0.70
N PRO A 152 -3.68 -12.64 1.93
CA PRO A 152 -4.65 -13.58 2.48
C PRO A 152 -6.04 -12.97 2.66
N SER A 153 -6.16 -11.67 3.01
CA SER A 153 -7.46 -11.02 3.14
C SER A 153 -8.19 -10.94 1.79
N LYS A 154 -7.51 -10.56 0.70
CA LYS A 154 -8.12 -10.50 -0.64
C LYS A 154 -8.49 -11.88 -1.19
N ALA A 155 -7.72 -12.91 -0.85
CA ALA A 155 -8.07 -14.28 -1.16
C ALA A 155 -9.40 -14.68 -0.48
N LEU A 156 -9.51 -14.47 0.84
CA LEU A 156 -10.72 -14.79 1.58
C LEU A 156 -11.93 -13.93 1.18
N LEU A 157 -11.71 -12.61 0.95
CA LEU A 157 -12.75 -11.70 0.44
C LEU A 157 -13.29 -12.11 -0.93
N HIS A 158 -12.43 -12.67 -1.80
CA HIS A 158 -12.89 -13.21 -3.09
C HIS A 158 -13.88 -14.39 -2.86
N SER A 159 -13.56 -15.30 -1.96
CA SER A 159 -14.46 -16.40 -1.62
C SER A 159 -15.76 -15.89 -1.00
N ALA A 160 -15.69 -14.95 -0.07
CA ALA A 160 -16.84 -14.30 0.53
C ALA A 160 -17.75 -13.62 -0.51
N LYS A 161 -17.12 -12.93 -1.47
CA LYS A 161 -17.83 -12.28 -2.57
C LYS A 161 -18.62 -13.30 -3.41
N VAL A 162 -18.03 -14.42 -3.80
CA VAL A 162 -18.71 -15.47 -4.57
C VAL A 162 -19.94 -16.01 -3.83
N ILE A 163 -19.83 -16.24 -2.52
CA ILE A 163 -20.95 -16.69 -1.68
C ILE A 163 -22.07 -15.64 -1.67
N THR A 164 -21.72 -14.39 -1.40
CA THR A 164 -22.69 -13.29 -1.31
C THR A 164 -23.37 -13.01 -2.65
N GLU A 165 -22.62 -13.00 -3.77
CA GLU A 165 -23.20 -12.81 -5.11
C GLU A 165 -24.16 -13.95 -5.48
N ALA A 166 -23.85 -15.19 -5.09
CA ALA A 166 -24.76 -16.31 -5.31
C ALA A 166 -26.07 -16.17 -4.49
N GLU A 167 -26.00 -15.68 -3.24
CA GLU A 167 -27.17 -15.37 -2.43
C GLU A 167 -28.01 -14.26 -3.07
N GLU A 168 -27.39 -13.15 -3.48
CA GLU A 168 -28.07 -11.99 -4.09
C GLU A 168 -28.76 -12.34 -5.40
N MET A 169 -28.33 -13.38 -6.11
CA MET A 169 -29.01 -13.87 -7.33
C MET A 169 -30.42 -14.40 -7.05
N GLY A 170 -30.75 -14.70 -5.80
CA GLY A 170 -32.12 -15.08 -5.39
C GLY A 170 -33.14 -13.99 -5.73
N ASP A 171 -32.77 -12.72 -5.58
CA ASP A 171 -33.62 -11.57 -5.91
C ASP A 171 -33.89 -11.44 -7.41
N HIS A 172 -33.02 -12.05 -8.23
CA HIS A 172 -33.17 -12.13 -9.67
C HIS A 172 -33.82 -13.44 -10.17
N GLY A 173 -34.31 -14.27 -9.22
CA GLY A 173 -35.00 -15.53 -9.51
C GLY A 173 -34.07 -16.72 -9.76
N ILE A 174 -32.78 -16.61 -9.41
CA ILE A 174 -31.81 -17.71 -9.50
C ILE A 174 -31.41 -18.12 -8.09
N SER A 175 -31.83 -19.29 -7.64
CA SER A 175 -31.57 -19.78 -6.30
C SER A 175 -30.44 -20.81 -6.28
N PHE A 176 -29.49 -20.62 -5.38
CA PHE A 176 -28.43 -21.57 -5.07
C PHE A 176 -28.68 -22.19 -3.69
N ALA A 177 -28.28 -23.45 -3.50
CA ALA A 177 -28.22 -24.03 -2.16
C ALA A 177 -27.16 -23.32 -1.32
N LYS A 178 -27.35 -23.34 0.02
CA LYS A 178 -26.28 -22.84 0.91
C LYS A 178 -24.98 -23.60 0.65
N PRO A 179 -23.85 -22.91 0.61
CA PRO A 179 -22.57 -23.58 0.35
C PRO A 179 -22.19 -24.48 1.52
N GLU A 180 -21.61 -25.62 1.21
CA GLU A 180 -20.83 -26.40 2.17
C GLU A 180 -19.37 -25.91 2.12
N VAL A 181 -18.86 -25.41 3.24
CA VAL A 181 -17.52 -24.85 3.32
C VAL A 181 -16.58 -25.83 4.00
N ASP A 182 -15.59 -26.31 3.27
CA ASP A 182 -14.44 -27.07 3.80
C ASP A 182 -13.33 -26.06 4.16
N LEU A 183 -13.23 -25.75 5.46
CA LEU A 183 -12.28 -24.75 5.97
C LEU A 183 -10.82 -25.14 5.70
N ASP A 184 -10.48 -26.43 5.76
CA ASP A 184 -9.12 -26.89 5.50
C ASP A 184 -8.70 -26.63 4.06
N LYS A 185 -9.61 -26.89 3.12
CA LYS A 185 -9.37 -26.58 1.71
C LYS A 185 -9.31 -25.07 1.44
N LEU A 186 -10.17 -24.30 2.08
CA LEU A 186 -10.17 -22.83 1.94
C LEU A 186 -8.86 -22.25 2.48
N ARG A 187 -8.39 -22.69 3.65
CA ARG A 187 -7.08 -22.33 4.19
C ARG A 187 -5.94 -22.72 3.25
N GLY A 188 -5.94 -23.97 2.81
CA GLY A 188 -4.91 -24.47 1.88
C GLY A 188 -4.85 -23.70 0.58
N TRP A 189 -6.00 -23.29 0.03
CA TRP A 189 -6.04 -22.43 -1.15
C TRP A 189 -5.48 -21.04 -0.84
N LYS A 190 -5.89 -20.40 0.25
CA LYS A 190 -5.36 -19.10 0.71
C LYS A 190 -3.83 -19.17 0.85
N GLU A 191 -3.32 -20.21 1.52
CA GLU A 191 -1.88 -20.40 1.69
C GLU A 191 -1.16 -20.61 0.35
N SER A 192 -1.77 -21.31 -0.60
CA SER A 192 -1.17 -21.48 -1.93
C SER A 192 -0.98 -20.15 -2.66
N VAL A 193 -1.91 -19.21 -2.52
CA VAL A 193 -1.82 -17.85 -3.08
C VAL A 193 -0.67 -17.07 -2.42
N VAL A 194 -0.59 -17.10 -1.08
CA VAL A 194 0.49 -16.46 -0.33
C VAL A 194 1.85 -17.02 -0.75
N ASN A 195 1.99 -18.36 -0.76
CA ASN A 195 3.24 -19.03 -1.11
C ASN A 195 3.69 -18.75 -2.56
N GLN A 196 2.75 -18.64 -3.49
CA GLN A 196 3.07 -18.29 -4.87
C GLN A 196 3.70 -16.90 -4.98
N LEU A 197 3.14 -15.92 -4.27
CA LEU A 197 3.61 -14.53 -4.33
C LEU A 197 4.92 -14.34 -3.55
N THR A 198 5.03 -14.90 -2.36
CA THR A 198 6.27 -14.81 -1.55
C THR A 198 7.44 -15.56 -2.20
N GLY A 199 7.16 -16.73 -2.81
CA GLY A 199 8.12 -17.45 -3.63
C GLY A 199 8.58 -16.64 -4.85
N GLY A 200 7.65 -15.91 -5.49
CA GLY A 200 7.95 -14.98 -6.57
C GLY A 200 8.92 -13.87 -6.13
N LEU A 201 8.71 -13.26 -4.95
CA LEU A 201 9.62 -12.24 -4.41
C LEU A 201 11.03 -12.81 -4.17
N SER A 202 11.13 -14.00 -3.61
CA SER A 202 12.41 -14.67 -3.40
C SER A 202 13.16 -14.93 -4.72
N GLY A 203 12.43 -15.31 -5.77
CA GLY A 203 12.96 -15.42 -7.13
C GLY A 203 13.45 -14.09 -7.69
N LEU A 204 12.68 -13.03 -7.50
CA LEU A 204 13.03 -11.66 -7.94
C LEU A 204 14.24 -11.11 -7.20
N ALA A 205 14.37 -11.34 -5.89
CA ALA A 205 15.54 -10.95 -5.10
C ALA A 205 16.81 -11.65 -5.63
N LYS A 206 16.71 -12.96 -5.87
CA LYS A 206 17.83 -13.73 -6.44
C LYS A 206 18.23 -13.26 -7.83
N ALA A 207 17.26 -13.01 -8.72
CA ALA A 207 17.52 -12.53 -10.08
C ALA A 207 18.26 -11.19 -10.09
N ARG A 208 17.94 -10.29 -9.12
CA ARG A 208 18.57 -8.98 -8.94
C ARG A 208 19.83 -9.00 -8.07
N LYS A 209 20.24 -10.17 -7.61
CA LYS A 209 21.41 -10.34 -6.72
C LYS A 209 21.27 -9.53 -5.41
N VAL A 210 20.06 -9.31 -4.94
CA VAL A 210 19.81 -8.76 -3.62
C VAL A 210 20.18 -9.81 -2.59
N GLN A 211 21.11 -9.48 -1.69
CA GLN A 211 21.50 -10.38 -0.61
C GLN A 211 20.45 -10.27 0.51
N VAL A 212 19.72 -11.34 0.76
CA VAL A 212 18.78 -11.43 1.89
C VAL A 212 19.53 -11.94 3.11
N VAL A 213 19.38 -11.23 4.23
CA VAL A 213 19.90 -11.62 5.55
C VAL A 213 18.72 -11.79 6.49
N ASN A 214 18.48 -13.01 6.94
CA ASN A 214 17.39 -13.31 7.85
C ASN A 214 17.80 -13.03 9.29
N GLY A 215 16.91 -12.38 10.04
CA GLY A 215 17.02 -12.08 11.45
C GLY A 215 16.51 -10.69 11.83
N TYR A 216 16.45 -10.44 13.11
CA TYR A 216 16.01 -9.16 13.66
C TYR A 216 17.15 -8.14 13.60
N GLY A 217 16.97 -7.06 12.83
CA GLY A 217 17.96 -6.01 12.67
C GLY A 217 17.87 -4.93 13.73
N SER A 218 18.98 -4.64 14.40
CA SER A 218 19.09 -3.55 15.39
C SER A 218 20.26 -2.64 15.04
N PHE A 219 20.04 -1.33 15.07
CA PHE A 219 21.14 -0.37 14.87
C PHE A 219 22.12 -0.40 16.04
N VAL A 220 23.37 -0.68 15.75
CA VAL A 220 24.48 -0.67 16.73
C VAL A 220 25.48 0.46 16.47
N GLY A 221 25.24 1.24 15.42
CA GLY A 221 26.03 2.40 15.06
C GLY A 221 25.34 3.19 13.93
N PRO A 222 25.87 4.34 13.56
CA PRO A 222 25.26 5.20 12.54
C PRO A 222 25.15 4.53 11.15
N ASN A 223 26.07 3.62 10.85
CA ASN A 223 26.16 2.91 9.57
C ASN A 223 26.31 1.40 9.76
N MET A 224 25.75 0.86 10.84
CA MET A 224 25.87 -0.57 11.16
C MET A 224 24.61 -1.11 11.83
N ILE A 225 24.14 -2.24 11.33
CA ILE A 225 23.04 -3.04 11.88
C ILE A 225 23.60 -4.38 12.34
N GLU A 226 23.33 -4.77 13.58
CA GLU A 226 23.47 -6.14 14.05
C GLU A 226 22.18 -6.89 13.67
N VAL A 227 22.32 -8.07 13.09
CA VAL A 227 21.22 -8.96 12.75
C VAL A 227 21.31 -10.18 13.64
N ASP A 228 20.28 -10.42 14.42
CA ASP A 228 20.14 -11.58 15.30
C ASP A 228 19.17 -12.59 14.69
N ASN A 229 19.68 -13.75 14.34
CA ASN A 229 18.90 -14.88 13.84
C ASN A 229 18.96 -16.00 14.87
N ASP A 230 17.99 -16.05 15.78
CA ASP A 230 17.89 -17.05 16.84
C ASP A 230 19.19 -17.19 17.68
N GLY A 231 19.81 -16.05 18.01
CA GLY A 231 21.06 -15.98 18.78
C GLY A 231 22.34 -16.04 17.91
N ALA A 232 22.24 -16.33 16.62
CA ALA A 232 23.34 -16.20 15.68
C ALA A 232 23.44 -14.75 15.20
N LYS A 233 24.43 -14.01 15.68
CA LYS A 233 24.63 -12.61 15.37
C LYS A 233 25.57 -12.40 14.20
N SER A 234 25.19 -11.48 13.30
CA SER A 234 26.02 -10.98 12.22
C SER A 234 25.87 -9.47 12.11
N THR A 235 26.79 -8.81 11.42
CA THR A 235 26.77 -7.35 11.26
C THR A 235 26.73 -6.96 9.80
N VAL A 236 25.90 -5.96 9.47
CA VAL A 236 25.80 -5.37 8.15
C VAL A 236 26.19 -3.89 8.24
N SER A 237 27.31 -3.53 7.59
CA SER A 237 27.68 -2.12 7.42
C SER A 237 27.09 -1.60 6.10
N PHE A 238 26.81 -0.29 6.04
CA PHE A 238 26.14 0.30 4.89
C PHE A 238 26.52 1.77 4.66
N ASP A 239 26.36 2.23 3.42
CA ASP A 239 26.49 3.64 3.06
C ASP A 239 25.16 4.38 3.27
N GLN A 240 24.04 3.75 2.85
CA GLN A 240 22.68 4.28 2.98
C GLN A 240 21.73 3.21 3.50
N CYS A 241 20.71 3.64 4.24
CA CYS A 241 19.71 2.74 4.82
C CYS A 241 18.29 3.20 4.47
N VAL A 242 17.45 2.25 4.10
CA VAL A 242 16.00 2.41 4.00
C VAL A 242 15.35 1.64 5.14
N ILE A 243 14.65 2.32 6.03
CA ILE A 243 13.88 1.71 7.12
C ILE A 243 12.46 1.45 6.61
N ALA A 244 12.11 0.18 6.42
CA ALA A 244 10.81 -0.29 5.97
C ALA A 244 10.27 -1.37 6.93
N ALA A 245 10.39 -1.12 8.22
CA ALA A 245 10.16 -2.10 9.30
C ALA A 245 8.69 -2.51 9.50
N GLY A 246 7.76 -1.86 8.79
CA GLY A 246 6.34 -2.22 8.79
C GLY A 246 5.57 -1.72 10.02
N SER A 247 4.52 -2.45 10.38
CA SER A 247 3.60 -2.13 11.48
C SER A 247 3.11 -3.40 12.14
N GLU A 248 2.57 -3.25 13.34
CA GLU A 248 1.99 -4.33 14.14
C GLU A 248 0.54 -3.98 14.51
N PRO A 249 -0.32 -4.99 14.79
CA PRO A 249 -1.65 -4.76 15.33
C PRO A 249 -1.59 -3.99 16.65
N VAL A 250 -2.54 -3.06 16.84
CA VAL A 250 -2.64 -2.31 18.11
C VAL A 250 -3.11 -3.22 19.22
N THR A 251 -2.34 -3.27 20.31
CA THR A 251 -2.71 -4.01 21.50
C THR A 251 -3.37 -3.07 22.51
N LEU A 252 -4.63 -3.34 22.88
CA LEU A 252 -5.36 -2.56 23.86
C LEU A 252 -5.19 -3.18 25.26
N PRO A 253 -4.76 -2.43 26.28
CA PRO A 253 -4.34 -2.99 27.57
C PRO A 253 -5.49 -3.57 28.42
N PHE A 254 -6.74 -3.26 28.09
CA PHE A 254 -7.92 -3.76 28.78
C PHE A 254 -8.52 -5.04 28.15
N ILE A 255 -7.95 -5.52 27.05
CA ILE A 255 -8.39 -6.75 26.40
C ILE A 255 -7.59 -7.94 26.96
N PRO A 256 -8.26 -9.06 27.31
CA PRO A 256 -7.59 -10.26 27.80
C PRO A 256 -6.93 -11.02 26.64
N HIS A 257 -5.70 -10.63 26.28
CA HIS A 257 -4.94 -11.21 25.16
C HIS A 257 -4.53 -12.69 25.37
N ASP A 258 -4.64 -13.18 26.58
CA ASP A 258 -4.39 -14.58 26.95
C ASP A 258 -5.61 -15.49 26.76
N ASP A 259 -6.79 -14.94 26.46
CA ASP A 259 -7.98 -15.72 26.13
C ASP A 259 -7.91 -16.16 24.66
N PRO A 260 -7.93 -17.46 24.35
CA PRO A 260 -7.82 -17.96 22.96
C PRO A 260 -8.96 -17.54 22.04
N ARG A 261 -10.05 -17.00 22.58
CA ARG A 261 -11.15 -16.44 21.79
C ARG A 261 -10.87 -15.02 21.31
N VAL A 262 -9.83 -14.38 21.85
CA VAL A 262 -9.41 -13.04 21.45
C VAL A 262 -8.27 -13.17 20.46
N ILE A 263 -8.54 -12.80 19.23
CA ILE A 263 -7.60 -12.87 18.12
C ILE A 263 -7.40 -11.48 17.51
N ASP A 264 -6.22 -11.23 16.99
CA ASP A 264 -5.93 -10.05 16.17
C ASP A 264 -6.23 -10.33 14.69
N SER A 265 -5.85 -9.40 13.82
CA SER A 265 -6.03 -9.55 12.38
C SER A 265 -5.26 -10.76 11.79
N THR A 266 -4.11 -11.09 12.36
CA THR A 266 -3.32 -12.26 11.94
C THR A 266 -4.09 -13.55 12.26
N GLY A 267 -4.53 -13.70 13.50
CA GLY A 267 -5.34 -14.84 13.92
C GLY A 267 -6.65 -14.97 13.14
N ALA A 268 -7.29 -13.84 12.83
CA ALA A 268 -8.50 -13.86 12.00
C ALA A 268 -8.23 -14.37 10.57
N LEU A 269 -7.06 -14.08 10.01
CA LEU A 269 -6.66 -14.57 8.67
C LEU A 269 -6.19 -16.03 8.67
N GLU A 270 -5.81 -16.59 9.82
CA GLU A 270 -5.56 -18.02 9.96
C GLU A 270 -6.83 -18.84 9.72
N LEU A 271 -8.00 -18.25 10.04
CA LEU A 271 -9.32 -18.86 9.84
C LEU A 271 -9.39 -20.24 10.50
N GLU A 272 -9.01 -20.32 11.76
CA GLU A 272 -8.93 -21.57 12.50
C GLU A 272 -10.33 -22.20 12.63
N ASP A 273 -11.34 -21.35 12.91
CA ASP A 273 -12.76 -21.72 12.92
C ASP A 273 -13.64 -20.59 12.42
N VAL A 274 -14.94 -20.83 12.31
CA VAL A 274 -16.00 -19.85 12.05
C VAL A 274 -16.94 -19.84 13.24
N PRO A 275 -16.78 -18.89 14.19
CA PRO A 275 -17.63 -18.83 15.37
C PRO A 275 -19.07 -18.46 15.00
N GLU A 276 -20.04 -18.94 15.77
CA GLU A 276 -21.45 -18.58 15.56
C GLU A 276 -21.66 -17.07 15.69
N ARG A 277 -20.90 -16.40 16.59
CA ARG A 277 -20.96 -14.96 16.83
C ARG A 277 -19.55 -14.38 16.89
N LEU A 278 -19.31 -13.33 16.13
CA LEU A 278 -18.04 -12.62 16.09
C LEU A 278 -18.24 -11.16 16.51
N LEU A 279 -17.49 -10.73 17.51
CA LEU A 279 -17.35 -9.31 17.87
C LEU A 279 -16.08 -8.74 17.26
N VAL A 280 -16.22 -7.71 16.45
CA VAL A 280 -15.11 -6.96 15.84
C VAL A 280 -14.94 -5.63 16.58
N LEU A 281 -13.79 -5.45 17.21
CA LEU A 281 -13.42 -4.19 17.85
C LEU A 281 -12.62 -3.33 16.88
N GLY A 282 -13.25 -2.27 16.37
CA GLY A 282 -12.74 -1.36 15.36
C GLY A 282 -13.40 -1.54 14.00
N GLY A 283 -14.14 -0.53 13.58
CA GLY A 283 -14.78 -0.42 12.25
C GLY A 283 -13.84 0.14 11.17
N GLY A 284 -12.52 -0.05 11.33
CA GLY A 284 -11.54 0.28 10.31
C GLY A 284 -11.53 -0.72 9.15
N ILE A 285 -10.66 -0.50 8.16
CA ILE A 285 -10.60 -1.31 6.92
C ILE A 285 -10.44 -2.80 7.25
N ILE A 286 -9.47 -3.16 8.08
CA ILE A 286 -9.16 -4.57 8.40
C ILE A 286 -10.33 -5.24 9.13
N GLY A 287 -10.91 -4.55 10.13
CA GLY A 287 -12.06 -5.08 10.85
C GLY A 287 -13.26 -5.36 9.96
N LEU A 288 -13.55 -4.45 9.02
CA LEU A 288 -14.64 -4.62 8.05
C LEU A 288 -14.35 -5.70 7.00
N GLU A 289 -13.10 -5.89 6.60
CA GLU A 289 -12.71 -7.00 5.72
C GLU A 289 -12.96 -8.35 6.41
N MET A 290 -12.50 -8.49 7.65
CA MET A 290 -12.73 -9.73 8.41
C MET A 290 -14.22 -9.94 8.71
N ALA A 291 -14.95 -8.89 9.10
CA ALA A 291 -16.40 -8.94 9.23
C ALA A 291 -17.09 -9.50 7.99
N THR A 292 -16.68 -9.03 6.80
CA THR A 292 -17.24 -9.49 5.52
C THR A 292 -16.95 -10.97 5.26
N VAL A 293 -15.74 -11.42 5.57
CA VAL A 293 -15.34 -12.82 5.38
C VAL A 293 -16.14 -13.74 6.31
N TYR A 294 -16.13 -13.43 7.60
CA TYR A 294 -16.77 -14.29 8.60
C TYR A 294 -18.30 -14.29 8.47
N ASP A 295 -18.91 -13.16 8.12
CA ASP A 295 -20.35 -13.09 7.84
C ASP A 295 -20.74 -13.98 6.64
N ALA A 296 -20.00 -13.91 5.54
CA ALA A 296 -20.25 -14.77 4.37
C ALA A 296 -20.06 -16.26 4.69
N LEU A 297 -19.18 -16.59 5.63
CA LEU A 297 -18.96 -17.96 6.11
C LEU A 297 -20.01 -18.41 7.14
N GLY A 298 -20.87 -17.50 7.65
CA GLY A 298 -22.02 -17.82 8.48
C GLY A 298 -21.98 -17.29 9.92
N SER A 299 -20.97 -16.52 10.30
CA SER A 299 -20.93 -15.85 11.61
C SER A 299 -21.92 -14.69 11.67
N LYS A 300 -22.57 -14.52 12.84
CA LYS A 300 -23.30 -13.29 13.16
C LYS A 300 -22.29 -12.25 13.67
N VAL A 301 -22.11 -11.20 12.91
CA VAL A 301 -21.08 -10.19 13.18
C VAL A 301 -21.67 -9.01 13.92
N THR A 302 -20.99 -8.56 14.96
CA THR A 302 -21.22 -7.28 15.66
C THR A 302 -19.97 -6.43 15.56
N ILE A 303 -20.07 -5.16 15.16
CA ILE A 303 -18.95 -4.24 15.05
C ILE A 303 -19.11 -3.14 16.10
N VAL A 304 -18.03 -2.86 16.83
CA VAL A 304 -17.95 -1.74 17.77
C VAL A 304 -16.85 -0.79 17.29
N GLU A 305 -17.25 0.45 16.97
CA GLU A 305 -16.35 1.52 16.58
C GLU A 305 -16.41 2.65 17.60
N PHE A 306 -15.27 3.17 18.00
CA PHE A 306 -15.19 4.27 18.98
C PHE A 306 -15.54 5.63 18.38
N MET A 307 -15.20 5.81 17.10
CA MET A 307 -15.48 7.04 16.37
C MET A 307 -16.94 7.09 15.88
N ASP A 308 -17.39 8.26 15.45
CA ASP A 308 -18.76 8.49 14.98
C ASP A 308 -19.04 7.96 13.55
N GLN A 309 -18.03 7.36 12.93
CA GLN A 309 -18.17 6.67 11.63
C GLN A 309 -17.18 5.52 11.50
N ILE A 310 -17.55 4.51 10.72
CA ILE A 310 -16.63 3.46 10.25
C ILE A 310 -15.60 4.07 9.28
N ILE A 311 -14.41 3.46 9.19
CA ILE A 311 -13.29 3.96 8.36
C ILE A 311 -13.06 5.48 8.61
N PRO A 312 -12.71 5.89 9.82
CA PRO A 312 -12.68 7.31 10.22
C PRO A 312 -11.69 8.17 9.41
N GLY A 313 -10.77 7.53 8.68
CA GLY A 313 -9.81 8.23 7.80
C GLY A 313 -10.34 8.53 6.39
N ALA A 314 -11.54 8.07 6.02
CA ALA A 314 -12.13 8.28 4.72
C ALA A 314 -13.26 9.34 4.75
N ASP A 315 -13.53 10.00 3.63
CA ASP A 315 -14.60 10.98 3.50
C ASP A 315 -15.98 10.34 3.69
N LYS A 316 -16.87 11.05 4.36
CA LYS A 316 -18.20 10.53 4.75
C LYS A 316 -19.08 10.11 3.58
N ASP A 317 -18.99 10.78 2.46
CA ASP A 317 -19.72 10.46 1.22
C ASP A 317 -19.24 9.16 0.59
N VAL A 318 -17.93 8.89 0.63
CA VAL A 318 -17.33 7.63 0.17
C VAL A 318 -17.71 6.45 1.07
N VAL A 319 -17.78 6.67 2.39
CA VAL A 319 -18.13 5.62 3.37
C VAL A 319 -19.63 5.31 3.36
N LYS A 320 -20.49 6.27 3.06
CA LYS A 320 -21.95 6.15 3.13
C LYS A 320 -22.55 4.96 2.36
N PRO A 321 -22.14 4.64 1.11
CA PRO A 321 -22.65 3.46 0.41
C PRO A 321 -22.31 2.16 1.12
N LEU A 322 -21.09 2.02 1.65
CA LEU A 322 -20.68 0.86 2.43
C LEU A 322 -21.49 0.76 3.73
N HIS A 323 -21.59 1.85 4.48
CA HIS A 323 -22.38 1.89 5.72
C HIS A 323 -23.82 1.42 5.48
N LYS A 324 -24.47 1.95 4.44
CA LYS A 324 -25.84 1.53 4.06
C LYS A 324 -25.93 0.06 3.70
N ARG A 325 -24.89 -0.52 3.10
CA ARG A 325 -24.86 -1.96 2.72
C ARG A 325 -24.77 -2.86 3.95
N ILE A 326 -24.01 -2.47 4.97
CA ILE A 326 -23.73 -3.30 6.14
C ILE A 326 -24.70 -3.08 7.31
N GLU A 327 -25.36 -1.91 7.38
CA GLU A 327 -26.28 -1.53 8.47
C GLU A 327 -27.41 -2.56 8.71
N GLY A 328 -27.91 -3.21 7.66
CA GLY A 328 -28.93 -4.24 7.76
C GLY A 328 -28.39 -5.68 7.81
N ARG A 329 -27.07 -5.84 7.71
CA ARG A 329 -26.42 -7.16 7.61
C ARG A 329 -25.78 -7.60 8.91
N TYR A 330 -25.22 -6.66 9.67
CA TYR A 330 -24.58 -6.94 10.95
C TYR A 330 -25.48 -6.58 12.12
N GLU A 331 -25.35 -7.34 13.21
CA GLU A 331 -25.94 -6.95 14.48
C GLU A 331 -25.10 -5.79 15.07
N ALA A 332 -25.70 -4.62 15.31
CA ALA A 332 -25.04 -3.43 15.83
C ALA A 332 -25.11 -3.39 17.37
#